data_e7b421cdd3c5ec0f343274df5747e0e0
#
_entry.id   e7b421cdd3c5ec0f343274df5747e0e0
#
_cell.length_a   1.000
_cell.length_b   1.000
_cell.length_c   1.000
_cell.angle_alpha   90.00
_cell.angle_beta   90.00
_cell.angle_gamma   90.00
#
_symmetry.space_group_name_H-M   'P 1'
#
loop_
_entity.id
_entity.type
_entity.pdbx_description
1 polymer ?
#
loop_
_entity_poly.entity_id
_entity_poly.type
_entity_poly.pdbx_seq_one_letter_code
_entity_poly.pdbx_strand_id
1 'polypeptide(L)'
;AWSLQEEHARLYAKIRNQAELQKRNLYVDGLDVDGVWHKLREQIADVPVRKRRFFTRYRVVACLLLLIGVGTLLVYNRYSRLQPSDLLVQSIHPGSSKAVLITNEGKQIILQDSLNQEIQVDESVTVKNTGLLAEYCLQDLQAAEQAEIKYNTIVVPRGGEYEVRLPDGSYVWMNADSEIRFPVVFTGQTRQVSLKGEAYFKVSKDALRPFVVKMNGVNVRVLGTSFNVRSYADEGQVVTTLVEGKVKVNDQDIVAGEQA
;
A
#
# COMPACT_ATOMS: atom_id res chain seq x y z
N ALA A 1 -35.68 41.81 -3.04
CA ALA A 1 -36.50 40.70 -2.53
C ALA A 1 -37.97 41.12 -2.23
N TRP A 2 -38.27 42.41 -1.94
CA TRP A 2 -39.63 42.90 -1.63
C TRP A 2 -40.49 43.11 -2.89
N SER A 3 -39.93 43.49 -4.04
CA SER A 3 -40.68 43.72 -5.29
C SER A 3 -41.34 42.47 -5.86
N LEU A 4 -40.73 41.32 -5.71
CA LEU A 4 -41.25 40.04 -6.17
C LEU A 4 -42.49 39.57 -5.41
N GLN A 5 -42.61 39.91 -4.12
CA GLN A 5 -43.82 39.57 -3.32
C GLN A 5 -45.06 40.39 -3.71
N GLU A 6 -44.88 41.64 -4.08
CA GLU A 6 -46.00 42.49 -4.55
C GLU A 6 -46.49 42.08 -5.95
N GLU A 7 -45.61 41.69 -6.86
CA GLU A 7 -45.99 41.18 -8.17
C GLU A 7 -46.75 39.85 -8.06
N HIS A 8 -46.33 38.93 -7.22
CA HIS A 8 -47.02 37.68 -6.97
C HIS A 8 -48.39 37.91 -6.32
N ALA A 9 -48.52 38.86 -5.38
CA ALA A 9 -49.80 39.20 -4.77
C ALA A 9 -50.79 39.77 -5.79
N ARG A 10 -50.32 40.60 -6.74
CA ARG A 10 -51.13 41.13 -7.84
C ARG A 10 -51.55 40.03 -8.83
N LEU A 11 -50.66 39.09 -9.13
CA LEU A 11 -50.97 37.95 -9.99
C LEU A 11 -52.03 37.03 -9.35
N TYR A 12 -51.92 36.73 -8.05
CA TYR A 12 -52.92 35.97 -7.30
C TYR A 12 -54.26 36.65 -7.22
N ALA A 13 -54.30 37.98 -7.06
CA ALA A 13 -55.55 38.73 -7.07
C ALA A 13 -56.24 38.69 -8.44
N LYS A 14 -55.45 38.74 -9.52
CA LYS A 14 -55.96 38.65 -10.90
C LYS A 14 -56.53 37.27 -11.24
N ILE A 15 -55.93 36.21 -10.74
CA ILE A 15 -56.37 34.81 -10.92
C ILE A 15 -57.65 34.53 -10.08
N ARG A 16 -57.83 35.18 -8.94
CA ARG A 16 -58.98 34.98 -8.05
C ARG A 16 -60.19 35.78 -8.39
N ASN A 17 -60.12 36.58 -9.44
CA ASN A 17 -61.29 37.35 -9.87
C ASN A 17 -62.31 36.41 -10.55
N GLN A 18 -63.38 36.01 -9.80
CA GLN A 18 -64.38 35.05 -10.26
C GLN A 18 -65.09 35.48 -11.55
N ALA A 19 -65.24 36.82 -11.79
CA ALA A 19 -65.83 37.33 -13.01
C ALA A 19 -65.00 37.04 -14.28
N GLU A 20 -63.71 37.01 -14.15
CA GLU A 20 -62.81 36.69 -15.29
C GLU A 20 -62.70 35.16 -15.55
N LEU A 21 -62.85 34.36 -14.49
CA LEU A 21 -62.97 32.91 -14.60
C LEU A 21 -64.29 32.48 -15.24
N GLN A 22 -65.39 33.15 -14.91
CA GLN A 22 -66.68 32.91 -15.58
C GLN A 22 -66.69 33.28 -17.06
N LYS A 23 -66.07 34.38 -17.47
CA LYS A 23 -65.88 34.69 -18.89
C LYS A 23 -65.06 33.63 -19.64
N ARG A 24 -64.02 33.07 -19.01
CA ARG A 24 -63.20 31.96 -19.61
C ARG A 24 -64.01 30.68 -19.72
N ASN A 25 -64.79 30.33 -18.72
CA ASN A 25 -65.68 29.15 -18.76
C ASN A 25 -66.76 29.25 -19.85
N LEU A 26 -67.39 30.43 -20.03
CA LEU A 26 -68.33 30.65 -21.13
C LEU A 26 -67.64 30.53 -22.52
N TYR A 27 -66.37 30.83 -22.63
CA TYR A 27 -65.62 30.67 -23.90
C TYR A 27 -65.26 29.22 -24.16
N VAL A 28 -65.06 28.42 -23.11
CA VAL A 28 -64.73 26.99 -23.23
C VAL A 28 -65.98 26.16 -23.48
N ASP A 29 -67.12 26.51 -22.88
CA ASP A 29 -68.37 25.78 -23.07
C ASP A 29 -68.96 25.95 -24.50
N GLY A 30 -68.53 26.94 -25.26
CA GLY A 30 -68.89 27.13 -26.67
C GLY A 30 -67.96 26.41 -27.68
N LEU A 31 -66.90 25.79 -27.21
CA LEU A 31 -65.95 25.03 -28.06
C LEU A 31 -66.39 23.57 -28.14
N ASP A 32 -66.71 23.07 -29.33
CA ASP A 32 -66.94 21.66 -29.60
C ASP A 32 -65.60 20.89 -29.48
N VAL A 33 -65.23 20.63 -28.21
CA VAL A 33 -63.98 19.96 -27.86
C VAL A 33 -63.98 18.53 -28.40
N ASP A 34 -65.11 17.85 -28.42
CA ASP A 34 -65.22 16.48 -28.87
C ASP A 34 -65.10 16.42 -30.41
N GLY A 35 -65.64 17.35 -31.15
CA GLY A 35 -65.46 17.45 -32.60
C GLY A 35 -64.01 17.73 -33.01
N VAL A 36 -63.34 18.58 -32.24
CA VAL A 36 -61.88 18.86 -32.46
C VAL A 36 -61.03 17.62 -32.13
N TRP A 37 -61.33 16.93 -31.04
CA TRP A 37 -60.65 15.69 -30.66
C TRP A 37 -60.87 14.57 -31.69
N HIS A 38 -62.03 14.44 -32.25
CA HIS A 38 -62.29 13.44 -33.31
C HIS A 38 -61.49 13.73 -34.57
N LYS A 39 -61.41 14.96 -35.01
CA LYS A 39 -60.59 15.37 -36.17
C LYS A 39 -59.10 15.20 -35.91
N LEU A 40 -58.62 15.50 -34.70
CA LEU A 40 -57.20 15.30 -34.31
C LEU A 40 -56.84 13.82 -34.25
N ARG A 41 -57.72 12.96 -33.74
CA ARG A 41 -57.52 11.53 -33.66
C ARG A 41 -57.42 10.86 -35.04
N GLU A 42 -58.22 11.29 -36.00
CA GLU A 42 -58.14 10.83 -37.38
C GLU A 42 -56.80 11.25 -38.04
N GLN A 43 -56.32 12.47 -37.81
CA GLN A 43 -55.05 12.92 -38.32
C GLN A 43 -53.81 12.25 -37.70
N ILE A 44 -53.91 11.79 -36.45
CA ILE A 44 -52.81 11.15 -35.71
C ILE A 44 -52.71 9.64 -36.01
N ALA A 45 -53.86 9.01 -36.44
CA ALA A 45 -53.89 7.56 -36.67
C ALA A 45 -52.96 7.04 -37.76
N ASP A 46 -52.55 7.90 -38.67
CA ASP A 46 -51.74 7.51 -39.83
C ASP A 46 -50.25 7.85 -39.76
N VAL A 47 -49.72 8.19 -38.60
CA VAL A 47 -48.30 8.39 -38.48
C VAL A 47 -47.60 7.05 -38.18
N PRO A 48 -46.89 6.41 -39.12
CA PRO A 48 -46.16 5.15 -38.85
C PRO A 48 -45.04 5.43 -37.89
N VAL A 49 -45.17 4.95 -36.65
CA VAL A 49 -44.10 5.01 -35.66
C VAL A 49 -42.95 4.07 -36.08
N ARG A 50 -42.02 4.65 -36.82
CA ARG A 50 -40.78 3.96 -37.25
C ARG A 50 -39.98 3.62 -36.00
N LYS A 51 -40.16 2.42 -35.43
CA LYS A 51 -39.35 1.90 -34.33
C LYS A 51 -37.89 1.82 -34.80
N ARG A 52 -37.11 2.84 -34.50
CA ARG A 52 -35.65 2.82 -34.75
C ARG A 52 -35.02 1.74 -33.86
N ARG A 53 -34.60 0.63 -34.50
CA ARG A 53 -33.79 -0.43 -33.88
C ARG A 53 -32.36 0.03 -33.54
N PHE A 54 -32.22 1.24 -33.00
CA PHE A 54 -30.90 1.80 -32.63
C PHE A 54 -30.45 1.32 -31.25
N PHE A 55 -31.35 0.79 -30.40
CA PHE A 55 -31.04 0.46 -29.01
C PHE A 55 -30.22 -0.83 -28.82
N THR A 56 -30.20 -1.75 -29.79
CA THR A 56 -29.50 -3.04 -29.61
C THR A 56 -27.99 -2.90 -29.70
N ARG A 57 -27.45 -2.03 -30.55
CA ARG A 57 -26.01 -1.83 -30.70
C ARG A 57 -25.41 -1.11 -29.48
N TYR A 58 -26.11 -0.14 -28.91
CA TYR A 58 -25.65 0.55 -27.71
C TYR A 58 -25.67 -0.32 -26.45
N ARG A 59 -26.59 -1.30 -26.36
CA ARG A 59 -26.60 -2.27 -25.26
C ARG A 59 -25.37 -3.16 -25.24
N VAL A 60 -24.90 -3.61 -26.39
CA VAL A 60 -23.67 -4.43 -26.47
C VAL A 60 -22.44 -3.59 -26.07
N VAL A 61 -22.35 -2.35 -26.55
CA VAL A 61 -21.25 -1.46 -26.17
C VAL A 61 -21.29 -1.12 -24.68
N ALA A 62 -22.46 -0.85 -24.11
CA ALA A 62 -22.61 -0.60 -22.66
C ALA A 62 -22.19 -1.80 -21.82
N CYS A 63 -22.58 -3.04 -22.23
CA CYS A 63 -22.14 -4.26 -21.56
C CYS A 63 -20.63 -4.48 -21.62
N LEU A 64 -20.00 -4.19 -22.76
CA LEU A 64 -18.54 -4.30 -22.92
C LEU A 64 -17.81 -3.28 -22.04
N LEU A 65 -18.28 -2.04 -21.98
CA LEU A 65 -17.70 -1.01 -21.10
C LEU A 65 -17.86 -1.37 -19.62
N LEU A 66 -18.99 -1.99 -19.25
CA LEU A 66 -19.23 -2.46 -17.89
C LEU A 66 -18.30 -3.63 -17.52
N LEU A 67 -18.08 -4.58 -18.43
CA LEU A 67 -17.15 -5.67 -18.23
C LEU A 67 -15.69 -5.19 -18.13
N ILE A 68 -15.29 -4.21 -18.96
CA ILE A 68 -13.96 -3.58 -18.86
C ILE A 68 -13.83 -2.84 -17.53
N GLY A 69 -14.84 -2.08 -17.12
CA GLY A 69 -14.85 -1.35 -15.84
C GLY A 69 -14.77 -2.28 -14.64
N VAL A 70 -15.52 -3.38 -14.62
CA VAL A 70 -15.45 -4.40 -13.56
C VAL A 70 -14.12 -5.14 -13.61
N GLY A 71 -13.62 -5.48 -14.81
CA GLY A 71 -12.32 -6.14 -14.98
C GLY A 71 -11.16 -5.27 -14.46
N THR A 72 -11.14 -3.98 -14.81
CA THR A 72 -10.13 -3.03 -14.30
C THR A 72 -10.24 -2.82 -12.79
N LEU A 73 -11.47 -2.77 -12.25
CA LEU A 73 -11.69 -2.65 -10.81
C LEU A 73 -11.21 -3.90 -10.05
N LEU A 74 -11.43 -5.09 -10.60
CA LEU A 74 -10.96 -6.35 -9.99
C LEU A 74 -9.43 -6.47 -10.06
N VAL A 75 -8.83 -6.10 -11.18
CA VAL A 75 -7.36 -6.06 -11.33
C VAL A 75 -6.76 -5.02 -10.41
N TYR A 76 -7.33 -3.81 -10.36
CA TYR A 76 -6.90 -2.74 -9.44
C TYR A 76 -7.00 -3.19 -7.97
N ASN A 77 -8.11 -3.80 -7.58
CA ASN A 77 -8.31 -4.33 -6.21
C ASN A 77 -7.34 -5.48 -5.87
N ARG A 78 -6.95 -6.28 -6.87
CA ARG A 78 -5.97 -7.35 -6.70
C ARG A 78 -4.55 -6.80 -6.61
N TYR A 79 -4.22 -5.78 -7.41
CA TYR A 79 -2.93 -5.08 -7.34
C TYR A 79 -2.78 -4.26 -6.06
N SER A 80 -3.84 -3.59 -5.61
CA SER A 80 -3.84 -2.81 -4.35
C SER A 80 -3.65 -3.69 -3.11
N ARG A 81 -4.03 -4.98 -3.17
CA ARG A 81 -3.80 -5.93 -2.07
C ARG A 81 -2.37 -6.48 -2.04
N LEU A 82 -1.57 -6.24 -3.09
CA LEU A 82 -0.19 -6.71 -3.20
C LEU A 82 0.85 -5.63 -2.86
N GLN A 83 0.41 -4.43 -2.50
CA GLN A 83 1.32 -3.38 -2.01
C GLN A 83 1.32 -3.36 -0.47
N PRO A 84 2.35 -3.91 0.18
CA PRO A 84 2.49 -3.85 1.63
C PRO A 84 2.80 -2.45 2.17
N SER A 85 2.93 -1.44 1.29
CA SER A 85 3.38 -0.09 1.62
C SER A 85 2.30 0.83 2.21
N ASP A 86 1.00 0.54 2.03
CA ASP A 86 -0.05 1.49 2.46
C ASP A 86 -0.38 1.44 3.95
N LEU A 87 0.02 0.38 4.68
CA LEU A 87 -0.19 0.30 6.13
C LEU A 87 0.84 1.08 6.95
N LEU A 88 1.96 1.50 6.33
CA LEU A 88 3.06 2.18 7.02
C LEU A 88 2.98 3.71 6.97
N VAL A 89 2.10 4.27 6.15
CA VAL A 89 2.05 5.74 5.92
C VAL A 89 1.25 6.50 6.98
N GLN A 90 0.46 5.81 7.84
CA GLN A 90 -0.50 6.51 8.72
C GLN A 90 0.02 6.96 10.08
N SER A 91 1.28 6.67 10.44
CA SER A 91 1.80 7.15 11.73
C SER A 91 3.25 7.61 11.66
N ILE A 92 3.51 8.74 11.02
CA ILE A 92 4.79 9.42 11.19
C ILE A 92 4.78 10.13 12.54
N HIS A 93 5.29 9.45 13.57
CA HIS A 93 5.65 10.08 14.84
C HIS A 93 7.17 10.24 14.81
N PRO A 94 7.71 11.47 15.01
CA PRO A 94 9.15 11.64 15.04
C PRO A 94 9.76 10.93 16.25
N GLY A 95 10.84 10.18 16.04
CA GLY A 95 11.71 9.67 17.09
C GLY A 95 11.21 8.52 17.94
N SER A 96 10.42 7.58 17.39
CA SER A 96 10.03 6.37 18.12
C SER A 96 10.62 5.11 17.48
N SER A 97 11.11 4.19 18.31
CA SER A 97 11.54 2.87 17.85
C SER A 97 10.33 2.10 17.33
N LYS A 98 10.25 1.98 16.01
CA LYS A 98 9.16 1.30 15.30
C LYS A 98 9.72 0.49 14.17
N ALA A 99 9.35 -0.78 14.14
CA ALA A 99 9.62 -1.65 13.01
C ALA A 99 8.43 -2.59 12.78
N VAL A 100 8.38 -3.19 11.60
CA VAL A 100 7.43 -4.24 11.25
C VAL A 100 8.22 -5.47 10.88
N LEU A 101 7.98 -6.56 11.60
CA LEU A 101 8.47 -7.88 11.26
C LEU A 101 7.47 -8.53 10.29
N ILE A 102 7.95 -8.93 9.13
CA ILE A 102 7.22 -9.72 8.14
C ILE A 102 7.80 -11.13 8.16
N THR A 103 7.01 -12.09 8.59
CA THR A 103 7.43 -13.50 8.64
C THR A 103 7.42 -14.14 7.25
N ASN A 104 8.04 -15.31 7.13
CA ASN A 104 8.00 -16.14 5.92
C ASN A 104 6.58 -16.40 5.39
N GLU A 105 5.59 -16.49 6.26
CA GLU A 105 4.19 -16.70 5.92
C GLU A 105 3.47 -15.40 5.51
N GLY A 106 4.16 -14.26 5.51
CA GLY A 106 3.60 -12.96 5.20
C GLY A 106 2.83 -12.30 6.36
N LYS A 107 2.88 -12.88 7.58
CA LYS A 107 2.29 -12.28 8.76
C LYS A 107 3.09 -11.03 9.15
N GLN A 108 2.39 -9.91 9.34
CA GLN A 108 2.99 -8.66 9.77
C GLN A 108 2.79 -8.46 11.28
N ILE A 109 3.87 -8.18 11.98
CA ILE A 109 3.89 -7.99 13.43
C ILE A 109 4.57 -6.64 13.71
N ILE A 110 3.84 -5.75 14.37
CA ILE A 110 4.37 -4.43 14.72
C ILE A 110 5.26 -4.58 15.96
N LEU A 111 6.51 -4.13 15.83
CA LEU A 111 7.50 -4.06 16.88
C LEU A 111 7.54 -2.62 17.40
N GLN A 112 7.13 -2.40 18.66
CA GLN A 112 7.07 -1.06 19.27
C GLN A 112 7.73 -1.06 20.65
N ASP A 113 8.17 0.12 21.10
CA ASP A 113 8.80 0.36 22.40
C ASP A 113 8.03 -0.13 23.62
N SER A 114 6.71 -0.22 23.52
CA SER A 114 5.85 -0.46 24.68
C SER A 114 5.50 -1.93 24.95
N LEU A 115 5.97 -2.85 24.11
CA LEU A 115 5.52 -4.24 24.15
C LEU A 115 6.72 -5.20 24.29
N ASN A 116 6.98 -5.64 25.52
CA ASN A 116 7.77 -6.86 25.69
C ASN A 116 6.93 -8.03 25.20
N GLN A 117 7.25 -8.55 24.01
CA GLN A 117 6.54 -9.66 23.39
C GLN A 117 7.50 -10.78 23.03
N GLU A 118 7.08 -11.99 23.31
CA GLU A 118 7.71 -13.19 22.78
C GLU A 118 6.88 -13.68 21.60
N ILE A 119 7.46 -13.65 20.41
CA ILE A 119 6.80 -13.93 19.15
C ILE A 119 7.35 -15.23 18.61
N GLN A 120 6.54 -16.26 18.52
CA GLN A 120 6.93 -17.50 17.86
C GLN A 120 6.84 -17.28 16.33
N VAL A 121 7.99 -17.35 15.67
CA VAL A 121 8.12 -17.13 14.23
C VAL A 121 8.13 -18.44 13.47
N ASP A 122 8.69 -19.48 14.08
CA ASP A 122 8.75 -20.85 13.59
C ASP A 122 8.76 -21.84 14.74
N GLU A 123 8.62 -23.14 14.47
CA GLU A 123 8.65 -24.22 15.49
C GLU A 123 9.93 -24.19 16.34
N SER A 124 11.07 -23.78 15.72
CA SER A 124 12.40 -23.76 16.34
C SER A 124 12.94 -22.35 16.64
N VAL A 125 12.17 -21.29 16.35
CA VAL A 125 12.66 -19.90 16.48
C VAL A 125 11.64 -19.00 17.13
N THR A 126 12.07 -18.34 18.18
CA THR A 126 11.30 -17.32 18.90
C THR A 126 12.02 -15.97 18.78
N VAL A 127 11.26 -14.90 18.58
CA VAL A 127 11.75 -13.53 18.61
C VAL A 127 11.30 -12.87 19.90
N LYS A 128 12.25 -12.42 20.71
CA LYS A 128 12.01 -11.59 21.90
C LYS A 128 12.09 -10.13 21.51
N ASN A 129 10.96 -9.45 21.53
CA ASN A 129 10.88 -8.01 21.33
C ASN A 129 10.88 -7.31 22.69
N THR A 130 11.92 -6.52 22.96
CA THR A 130 12.03 -5.69 24.17
C THR A 130 11.70 -4.21 23.91
N GLY A 131 11.06 -3.93 22.77
CA GLY A 131 10.69 -2.58 22.35
C GLY A 131 11.75 -1.88 21.49
N LEU A 132 13.01 -1.93 21.89
CA LEU A 132 14.14 -1.36 21.15
C LEU A 132 14.88 -2.41 20.31
N LEU A 133 14.83 -3.65 20.75
CA LEU A 133 15.61 -4.77 20.22
C LEU A 133 14.70 -5.97 19.92
N ALA A 134 14.78 -6.50 18.71
CA ALA A 134 14.30 -7.83 18.38
C ALA A 134 15.44 -8.83 18.42
N GLU A 135 15.39 -9.75 19.36
CA GLU A 135 16.40 -10.81 19.52
C GLU A 135 15.86 -12.14 18.99
N TYR A 136 16.55 -12.72 18.01
CA TYR A 136 16.23 -14.04 17.48
C TYR A 136 16.87 -15.13 18.34
N CYS A 137 16.02 -15.93 19.01
CA CYS A 137 16.44 -17.05 19.84
C CYS A 137 16.13 -18.37 19.16
N LEU A 138 17.17 -19.17 18.89
CA LEU A 138 17.04 -20.53 18.37
C LEU A 138 16.77 -21.48 19.53
N GLN A 139 15.72 -22.29 19.44
CA GLN A 139 15.36 -23.31 20.42
C GLN A 139 15.98 -24.68 20.11
N ASP A 140 16.07 -25.03 18.82
CA ASP A 140 16.67 -26.28 18.36
C ASP A 140 17.43 -26.06 17.05
N LEU A 141 18.77 -26.13 17.14
CA LEU A 141 19.67 -25.96 15.99
C LEU A 141 19.58 -27.12 14.99
N GLN A 142 19.39 -28.36 15.47
CA GLN A 142 19.40 -29.54 14.59
C GLN A 142 18.11 -29.60 13.75
N ALA A 143 16.98 -29.29 14.33
CA ALA A 143 15.71 -29.18 13.59
C ALA A 143 15.75 -28.04 12.56
N ALA A 144 16.36 -26.92 12.91
CA ALA A 144 16.46 -25.76 12.06
C ALA A 144 17.40 -25.94 10.86
N GLU A 145 18.47 -26.73 10.98
CA GLU A 145 19.40 -27.02 9.89
C GLU A 145 18.85 -27.97 8.82
N GLN A 146 17.86 -28.78 9.15
CA GLN A 146 17.21 -29.74 8.24
C GLN A 146 15.95 -29.15 7.55
N ALA A 147 15.46 -28.00 8.03
CA ALA A 147 14.27 -27.36 7.50
C ALA A 147 14.57 -26.54 6.22
N GLU A 148 13.53 -26.28 5.44
CA GLU A 148 13.57 -25.35 4.32
C GLU A 148 13.98 -23.95 4.83
N ILE A 149 14.87 -23.26 4.08
CA ILE A 149 15.34 -21.94 4.47
C ILE A 149 14.21 -20.93 4.39
N LYS A 150 13.72 -20.52 5.55
CA LYS A 150 12.69 -19.48 5.70
C LYS A 150 13.35 -18.12 5.89
N TYR A 151 12.73 -17.09 5.33
CA TYR A 151 13.23 -15.72 5.42
C TYR A 151 12.24 -14.82 6.14
N ASN A 152 12.77 -13.98 7.00
CA ASN A 152 12.03 -12.88 7.60
C ASN A 152 12.53 -11.55 7.05
N THR A 153 11.65 -10.55 7.09
CA THR A 153 11.97 -9.19 6.71
C THR A 153 11.61 -8.25 7.85
N ILE A 154 12.51 -7.35 8.22
CA ILE A 154 12.22 -6.24 9.14
C ILE A 154 12.25 -4.96 8.33
N VAL A 155 11.20 -4.17 8.49
CA VAL A 155 11.02 -2.88 7.83
C VAL A 155 10.94 -1.79 8.88
N VAL A 156 11.79 -0.78 8.76
CA VAL A 156 11.79 0.42 9.60
C VAL A 156 11.18 1.57 8.78
N PRO A 157 10.04 2.13 9.21
CA PRO A 157 9.41 3.22 8.48
C PRO A 157 10.18 4.54 8.61
N ARG A 158 9.80 5.53 7.83
CA ARG A 158 10.37 6.88 7.91
C ARG A 158 10.21 7.48 9.31
N GLY A 159 11.29 8.06 9.82
CA GLY A 159 11.37 8.63 11.17
C GLY A 159 11.48 7.59 12.29
N GLY A 160 11.66 6.29 11.93
CA GLY A 160 11.93 5.22 12.88
C GLY A 160 13.41 4.85 12.92
N GLU A 161 13.81 4.12 13.94
CA GLU A 161 15.06 3.39 14.07
C GLU A 161 14.79 2.08 14.80
N TYR A 162 15.57 1.04 14.55
CA TYR A 162 15.35 -0.23 15.21
C TYR A 162 16.61 -1.09 15.27
N GLU A 163 16.78 -1.80 16.38
CA GLU A 163 17.89 -2.73 16.59
C GLU A 163 17.43 -4.18 16.42
N VAL A 164 18.25 -4.98 15.74
CA VAL A 164 17.99 -6.41 15.53
C VAL A 164 19.22 -7.21 15.91
N ARG A 165 19.04 -8.23 16.74
CA ARG A 165 20.04 -9.26 16.96
C ARG A 165 19.71 -10.46 16.10
N LEU A 166 20.54 -10.72 15.11
CA LEU A 166 20.38 -11.81 14.14
C LEU A 166 20.64 -13.19 14.79
N PRO A 167 20.21 -14.30 14.16
CA PRO A 167 20.42 -15.66 14.67
C PRO A 167 21.87 -16.08 14.90
N ASP A 168 22.83 -15.42 14.20
CA ASP A 168 24.27 -15.64 14.38
C ASP A 168 24.89 -14.80 15.51
N GLY A 169 24.07 -14.03 16.23
CA GLY A 169 24.48 -13.12 17.28
C GLY A 169 25.00 -11.78 16.80
N SER A 170 24.98 -11.50 15.49
CA SER A 170 25.32 -10.18 14.94
C SER A 170 24.25 -9.15 15.29
N TYR A 171 24.66 -7.91 15.55
CA TYR A 171 23.77 -6.78 15.79
C TYR A 171 23.66 -5.89 14.55
N VAL A 172 22.46 -5.42 14.29
CA VAL A 172 22.13 -4.53 13.16
C VAL A 172 21.29 -3.37 13.71
N TRP A 173 21.78 -2.15 13.58
CA TRP A 173 21.03 -0.92 13.85
C TRP A 173 20.55 -0.36 12.54
N MET A 174 19.26 -0.42 12.34
CA MET A 174 18.59 0.04 11.10
C MET A 174 18.14 1.47 11.25
N ASN A 175 18.46 2.27 10.26
CA ASN A 175 18.01 3.66 10.17
C ASN A 175 16.60 3.72 9.52
N ALA A 176 16.02 4.93 9.50
CA ALA A 176 14.72 5.21 8.88
C ALA A 176 14.68 4.74 7.41
N ASP A 177 13.47 4.37 6.94
CA ASP A 177 13.23 3.94 5.55
C ASP A 177 14.13 2.78 5.09
N SER A 178 14.39 1.82 6.00
CA SER A 178 15.29 0.70 5.77
C SER A 178 14.60 -0.64 5.90
N GLU A 179 15.05 -1.61 5.12
CA GLU A 179 14.53 -2.97 5.08
C GLU A 179 15.69 -3.96 5.12
N ILE A 180 15.65 -4.92 6.04
CA ILE A 180 16.59 -6.04 6.06
C ILE A 180 15.84 -7.36 5.90
N ARG A 181 16.29 -8.20 4.97
CA ARG A 181 15.79 -9.56 4.77
C ARG A 181 16.89 -10.56 5.08
N PHE A 182 16.61 -11.52 5.93
CA PHE A 182 17.58 -12.51 6.40
C PHE A 182 16.91 -13.86 6.67
N PRO A 183 17.66 -14.97 6.60
CA PRO A 183 17.12 -16.29 6.91
C PRO A 183 16.92 -16.44 8.41
N VAL A 184 15.88 -17.16 8.79
CA VAL A 184 15.56 -17.45 10.20
C VAL A 184 16.71 -18.21 10.88
N VAL A 185 17.46 -19.02 10.11
CA VAL A 185 18.69 -19.70 10.52
C VAL A 185 19.71 -19.64 9.40
N PHE A 186 20.98 -19.38 9.72
CA PHE A 186 22.08 -19.42 8.76
C PHE A 186 22.65 -20.85 8.65
N THR A 187 22.16 -21.62 7.69
CA THR A 187 22.56 -23.03 7.46
C THR A 187 23.64 -23.21 6.39
N GLY A 188 23.95 -22.19 5.60
CA GLY A 188 24.89 -22.26 4.48
C GLY A 188 26.34 -21.96 4.86
N GLN A 189 27.25 -22.07 3.87
CA GLN A 189 28.67 -21.69 3.99
C GLN A 189 28.87 -20.17 4.17
N THR A 190 27.83 -19.37 3.98
CA THR A 190 27.84 -17.93 4.16
C THR A 190 26.60 -17.50 4.96
N ARG A 191 26.77 -16.44 5.76
CA ARG A 191 25.69 -15.77 6.47
C ARG A 191 25.23 -14.58 5.62
N GLN A 192 24.19 -14.77 4.82
CA GLN A 192 23.76 -13.79 3.84
C GLN A 192 22.49 -13.06 4.27
N VAL A 193 22.52 -11.73 4.16
CA VAL A 193 21.37 -10.85 4.33
C VAL A 193 21.21 -9.92 3.12
N SER A 194 20.03 -9.38 2.91
CA SER A 194 19.78 -8.33 1.91
C SER A 194 19.33 -7.06 2.62
N LEU A 195 19.88 -5.92 2.24
CA LEU A 195 19.57 -4.61 2.82
C LEU A 195 19.10 -3.65 1.73
N LYS A 196 18.07 -2.83 2.08
CA LYS A 196 17.71 -1.60 1.40
C LYS A 196 17.70 -0.49 2.46
N GLY A 197 18.13 0.72 2.11
CA GLY A 197 18.28 1.82 3.05
C GLY A 197 19.63 1.80 3.76
N GLU A 198 19.67 2.14 5.05
CA GLU A 198 20.89 2.29 5.82
C GLU A 198 20.88 1.47 7.09
N ALA A 199 21.99 0.79 7.37
CA ALA A 199 22.19 0.05 8.61
C ALA A 199 23.65 0.02 9.03
N TYR A 200 23.86 0.09 10.34
CA TYR A 200 25.14 -0.21 10.96
C TYR A 200 25.15 -1.67 11.43
N PHE A 201 26.22 -2.39 11.10
CA PHE A 201 26.43 -3.79 11.43
C PHE A 201 27.58 -3.95 12.41
N LYS A 202 27.36 -4.75 13.47
CA LYS A 202 28.41 -5.30 14.32
C LYS A 202 28.35 -6.82 14.19
N VAL A 203 29.12 -7.36 13.26
CA VAL A 203 29.07 -8.78 12.87
C VAL A 203 29.85 -9.63 13.84
N SER A 204 29.23 -10.72 14.28
CA SER A 204 29.88 -11.76 15.10
C SER A 204 31.03 -12.42 14.33
N LYS A 205 32.20 -12.58 14.99
CA LYS A 205 33.39 -13.18 14.39
C LYS A 205 33.15 -14.64 14.05
N ASP A 206 33.25 -14.96 12.77
CA ASP A 206 33.24 -16.34 12.24
C ASP A 206 34.06 -16.37 10.95
N ALA A 207 35.27 -16.90 11.07
CA ALA A 207 36.23 -16.99 9.94
C ALA A 207 35.82 -18.06 8.91
N LEU A 208 35.04 -19.04 9.30
CA LEU A 208 34.63 -20.16 8.43
C LEU A 208 33.39 -19.81 7.59
N ARG A 209 32.52 -18.97 8.10
CA ARG A 209 31.29 -18.57 7.44
C ARG A 209 31.21 -17.05 7.27
N PRO A 210 31.72 -16.51 6.16
CA PRO A 210 31.65 -15.08 5.89
C PRO A 210 30.24 -14.53 5.99
N PHE A 211 30.10 -13.30 6.51
CA PHE A 211 28.86 -12.56 6.48
C PHE A 211 28.77 -11.69 5.22
N VAL A 212 27.68 -11.75 4.49
CA VAL A 212 27.49 -11.07 3.22
C VAL A 212 26.25 -10.22 3.25
N VAL A 213 26.40 -8.91 3.06
CA VAL A 213 25.29 -7.99 2.85
C VAL A 213 25.12 -7.72 1.37
N LYS A 214 23.95 -8.06 0.83
CA LYS A 214 23.59 -7.79 -0.58
C LYS A 214 22.74 -6.55 -0.70
N MET A 215 23.08 -5.65 -1.62
CA MET A 215 22.41 -4.37 -1.88
C MET A 215 22.59 -3.99 -3.35
N ASN A 216 21.50 -3.66 -4.05
CA ASN A 216 21.53 -3.01 -5.40
C ASN A 216 22.71 -3.46 -6.31
N GLY A 217 23.01 -4.76 -6.37
CA GLY A 217 24.12 -5.31 -7.15
C GLY A 217 25.51 -5.22 -6.50
N VAL A 218 25.61 -4.65 -5.29
CA VAL A 218 26.85 -4.59 -4.48
C VAL A 218 26.80 -5.65 -3.39
N ASN A 219 27.92 -6.35 -3.17
CA ASN A 219 28.10 -7.32 -2.10
C ASN A 219 29.20 -6.85 -1.15
N VAL A 220 28.85 -6.72 0.12
CA VAL A 220 29.80 -6.43 1.20
C VAL A 220 30.05 -7.71 1.99
N ARG A 221 31.30 -8.18 2.02
CA ARG A 221 31.71 -9.41 2.69
C ARG A 221 32.64 -9.12 3.87
N VAL A 222 32.37 -9.72 5.02
CA VAL A 222 33.10 -9.54 6.25
C VAL A 222 33.24 -10.87 7.02
N LEU A 223 34.21 -10.97 7.96
CA LEU A 223 34.41 -12.13 8.83
C LEU A 223 34.08 -11.84 10.31
N GLY A 224 33.89 -10.57 10.65
CA GLY A 224 33.67 -10.12 12.03
C GLY A 224 34.11 -8.68 12.18
N THR A 225 33.27 -7.77 11.76
CA THR A 225 33.59 -6.38 11.41
C THR A 225 32.48 -5.47 11.87
N SER A 226 32.82 -4.23 12.23
CA SER A 226 31.86 -3.16 12.48
C SER A 226 31.90 -2.17 11.34
N PHE A 227 30.78 -1.98 10.65
CA PHE A 227 30.70 -1.13 9.46
C PHE A 227 29.29 -0.57 9.27
N ASN A 228 29.18 0.57 8.60
CA ASN A 228 27.91 1.15 8.14
C ASN A 228 27.76 0.95 6.64
N VAL A 229 26.55 0.71 6.21
CA VAL A 229 26.20 0.62 4.79
C VAL A 229 24.96 1.45 4.52
N ARG A 230 25.03 2.27 3.48
CA ARG A 230 23.96 3.12 3.00
C ARG A 230 23.65 2.84 1.53
N SER A 231 22.43 2.47 1.24
CA SER A 231 21.95 2.06 -0.08
C SER A 231 20.49 2.43 -0.28
N TYR A 232 20.17 3.71 -0.23
CA TYR A 232 18.83 4.21 -0.55
C TYR A 232 18.60 4.21 -2.05
N ALA A 233 17.37 3.87 -2.47
CA ALA A 233 17.02 3.73 -3.88
C ALA A 233 17.10 5.06 -4.67
N ASP A 234 16.87 6.18 -3.99
CA ASP A 234 16.89 7.54 -4.54
C ASP A 234 18.30 8.14 -4.66
N GLU A 235 19.30 7.57 -3.97
CA GLU A 235 20.68 8.08 -3.98
C GLU A 235 21.53 7.55 -5.14
N GLY A 236 21.11 6.44 -5.77
CA GLY A 236 21.78 5.86 -6.94
C GLY A 236 23.21 5.33 -6.66
N GLN A 237 23.65 5.34 -5.41
CA GLN A 237 24.98 4.87 -4.98
C GLN A 237 24.87 4.05 -3.70
N VAL A 238 25.84 3.16 -3.48
CA VAL A 238 26.02 2.43 -2.24
C VAL A 238 27.28 2.92 -1.56
N VAL A 239 27.18 3.32 -0.29
CA VAL A 239 28.31 3.82 0.49
C VAL A 239 28.58 2.84 1.63
N THR A 240 29.80 2.35 1.74
CA THR A 240 30.24 1.47 2.83
C THR A 240 31.33 2.16 3.63
N THR A 241 31.12 2.34 4.93
CA THR A 241 32.08 2.96 5.86
C THR A 241 32.56 1.93 6.87
N LEU A 242 33.85 1.63 6.86
CA LEU A 242 34.46 0.68 7.79
C LEU A 242 34.85 1.38 9.10
N VAL A 243 34.39 0.84 10.22
CA VAL A 243 34.72 1.33 11.58
C VAL A 243 35.83 0.47 12.19
N GLU A 244 35.68 -0.86 12.16
CA GLU A 244 36.64 -1.80 12.76
C GLU A 244 36.67 -3.11 11.96
N GLY A 245 37.88 -3.65 11.74
CA GLY A 245 38.08 -4.93 11.09
C GLY A 245 38.49 -4.80 9.63
N LYS A 246 37.98 -5.71 8.77
CA LYS A 246 38.24 -5.75 7.32
C LYS A 246 36.93 -5.95 6.57
N VAL A 247 36.75 -5.23 5.48
CA VAL A 247 35.60 -5.31 4.59
C VAL A 247 36.07 -5.54 3.17
N LYS A 248 35.39 -6.42 2.44
CA LYS A 248 35.52 -6.57 1.02
C LYS A 248 34.25 -6.18 0.31
N VAL A 249 34.30 -5.15 -0.55
CA VAL A 249 33.20 -4.66 -1.37
C VAL A 249 33.44 -5.06 -2.81
N ASN A 250 32.59 -5.90 -3.39
CA ASN A 250 32.72 -6.42 -4.76
C ASN A 250 34.19 -6.83 -5.10
N ASP A 251 34.84 -7.60 -4.20
CA ASP A 251 36.23 -8.06 -4.30
C ASP A 251 37.35 -6.99 -4.08
N GLN A 252 37.00 -5.74 -3.78
CA GLN A 252 37.93 -4.70 -3.36
C GLN A 252 38.01 -4.65 -1.84
N ASP A 253 39.23 -4.74 -1.29
CA ASP A 253 39.48 -4.62 0.14
C ASP A 253 39.46 -3.14 0.57
N ILE A 254 38.76 -2.86 1.69
CA ILE A 254 38.69 -1.54 2.33
C ILE A 254 39.31 -1.66 3.72
N VAL A 255 40.13 -0.67 4.11
CA VAL A 255 40.69 -0.58 5.44
C VAL A 255 39.97 0.40 6.32
N ALA A 256 40.16 0.31 7.65
CA ALA A 256 39.45 1.16 8.62
C ALA A 256 39.73 2.63 8.36
N GLY A 257 38.63 3.44 8.34
CA GLY A 257 38.66 4.86 8.01
C GLY A 257 38.46 5.16 6.54
N GLU A 258 38.39 4.16 5.65
CA GLU A 258 38.04 4.34 4.24
C GLU A 258 36.56 4.13 3.96
N GLN A 259 36.15 4.72 2.86
CA GLN A 259 34.81 4.61 2.26
C GLN A 259 34.92 4.06 0.84
N ALA A 260 34.01 3.21 0.45
CA ALA A 260 33.84 2.73 -0.92
C ALA A 260 32.41 2.93 -1.40
#